data_3df8c29aba8fda2c5cbcd092a9925003
#
_entry.id   3df8c29aba8fda2c5cbcd092a9925003
#
_cell.length_a   1.000
_cell.length_b   1.000
_cell.length_c   1.000
_cell.angle_alpha   90.00
_cell.angle_beta   90.00
_cell.angle_gamma   90.00
#
_symmetry.space_group_name_H-M   'P 1'
#
loop_
_entity.id
_entity.type
_entity.pdbx_description
1 polymer ?
#
loop_
_entity_poly.entity_id
_entity_poly.type
_entity_poly.pdbx_seq_one_letter_code
_entity_poly.pdbx_strand_id
1 'polypeptide(L)'
;MKLKVLPPTLRKNNRYLALDIKVKSVISKDDLVNIVWHGCIRFFVENGTGNFSLWVMKFYELEKTDEYNHYQAILRCQREYVDEVRASLALIYKHNRKDISVSTIGLSGTIKACQKFIEK
;
A
#
# COMPACT_ATOMS: atom_id res chain seq x y z
N MET A 1 22.30 28.74 -5.78
CA MET A 1 22.69 27.57 -6.58
C MET A 1 21.48 26.78 -7.01
N LYS A 2 21.47 26.39 -8.24
CA LYS A 2 20.36 25.63 -8.77
C LYS A 2 20.47 24.17 -8.32
N LEU A 3 19.38 23.62 -7.82
CA LEU A 3 19.36 22.21 -7.47
C LEU A 3 19.51 21.36 -8.74
N LYS A 4 20.39 20.40 -8.65
CA LYS A 4 20.57 19.47 -9.75
C LYS A 4 19.52 18.38 -9.67
N VAL A 5 18.91 18.11 -10.79
CA VAL A 5 18.01 16.98 -10.91
C VAL A 5 18.89 15.74 -11.13
N LEU A 6 18.68 14.71 -10.31
CA LEU A 6 19.42 13.47 -10.48
C LEU A 6 19.08 12.84 -11.83
N PRO A 7 20.05 12.22 -12.51
CA PRO A 7 19.74 11.44 -13.70
C PRO A 7 18.67 10.39 -13.42
N PRO A 8 17.86 10.04 -14.41
CA PRO A 8 16.81 9.03 -14.20
C PRO A 8 17.32 7.72 -13.62
N THR A 9 18.54 7.34 -13.96
CA THR A 9 19.14 6.10 -13.45
C THR A 9 19.48 6.16 -11.96
N LEU A 10 19.58 7.37 -11.39
CA LEU A 10 19.91 7.57 -9.98
C LEU A 10 18.71 7.97 -9.14
N ARG A 11 17.57 8.25 -9.78
CA ARG A 11 16.35 8.59 -9.07
C ARG A 11 15.65 7.32 -8.64
N LYS A 12 15.03 7.37 -7.46
CA LYS A 12 14.18 6.27 -7.02
C LYS A 12 12.96 6.19 -7.92
N ASN A 13 12.71 5.04 -8.47
CA ASN A 13 11.52 4.81 -9.25
C ASN A 13 10.43 4.29 -8.32
N ASN A 14 9.36 5.04 -8.23
CA ASN A 14 8.22 4.66 -7.40
C ASN A 14 7.15 4.01 -8.25
N ARG A 15 6.40 3.12 -7.60
CA ARG A 15 5.20 2.53 -8.18
C ARG A 15 4.06 2.70 -7.20
N TYR A 16 2.88 2.72 -7.73
CA TYR A 16 1.66 2.94 -6.96
C TYR A 16 0.77 1.71 -7.12
N LEU A 17 0.37 1.18 -5.98
CA LEU A 17 -0.48 0.01 -5.93
C LEU A 17 -1.87 0.43 -5.47
N ALA A 18 -2.88 0.04 -6.25
CA ALA A 18 -4.26 0.20 -5.81
C ALA A 18 -4.62 -1.01 -4.99
N LEU A 19 -5.04 -0.76 -3.76
CA LEU A 19 -5.37 -1.82 -2.80
C LEU A 19 -6.86 -1.87 -2.55
N ASP A 20 -7.38 -3.07 -2.42
CA ASP A 20 -8.76 -3.32 -2.01
C ASP A 20 -8.72 -3.97 -0.64
N ILE A 21 -9.35 -3.33 0.35
CA ILE A 21 -9.30 -3.76 1.73
C ILE A 21 -10.70 -4.10 2.22
N LYS A 22 -10.87 -5.32 2.70
CA LYS A 22 -12.12 -5.78 3.32
C LYS A 22 -11.80 -6.19 4.73
N VAL A 23 -12.48 -5.59 5.70
CA VAL A 23 -12.15 -5.79 7.11
C VAL A 23 -13.42 -5.83 7.94
N LYS A 24 -13.40 -6.63 8.99
CA LYS A 24 -14.54 -6.78 9.89
C LYS A 24 -14.72 -5.62 10.86
N SER A 25 -13.73 -4.72 10.94
CA SER A 25 -13.80 -3.56 11.84
C SER A 25 -13.72 -2.27 11.04
N VAL A 26 -14.01 -1.16 11.68
CA VAL A 26 -13.80 0.16 11.08
C VAL A 26 -12.35 0.54 11.25
N ILE A 27 -11.73 0.99 10.17
CA ILE A 27 -10.32 1.44 10.22
C ILE A 27 -10.21 2.85 9.66
N SER A 28 -9.20 3.56 10.13
CA SER A 28 -8.84 4.87 9.60
C SER A 28 -7.63 4.75 8.69
N LYS A 29 -7.24 5.87 8.06
CA LYS A 29 -6.00 5.90 7.29
C LYS A 29 -4.80 5.53 8.15
N ASP A 30 -4.75 6.05 9.39
CA ASP A 30 -3.65 5.74 10.30
C ASP A 30 -3.60 4.26 10.65
N ASP A 31 -4.76 3.64 10.82
CA ASP A 31 -4.84 2.20 11.03
C ASP A 31 -4.27 1.44 9.85
N LEU A 32 -4.60 1.87 8.64
CA LEU A 32 -4.07 1.22 7.44
C LEU A 32 -2.56 1.39 7.35
N VAL A 33 -2.04 2.58 7.67
CA VAL A 33 -0.59 2.80 7.69
C VAL A 33 0.08 1.79 8.61
N ASN A 34 -0.47 1.60 9.82
CA ASN A 34 0.08 0.64 10.77
C ASN A 34 -0.02 -0.80 10.26
N ILE A 35 -1.13 -1.16 9.65
CA ILE A 35 -1.33 -2.50 9.10
C ILE A 35 -0.28 -2.79 8.02
N VAL A 36 -0.10 -1.85 7.11
CA VAL A 36 0.87 -2.00 6.02
C VAL A 36 2.29 -2.10 6.57
N TRP A 37 2.65 -1.21 7.50
CA TRP A 37 3.98 -1.24 8.11
C TRP A 37 4.27 -2.56 8.80
N HIS A 38 3.35 -3.03 9.64
CA HIS A 38 3.55 -4.29 10.35
C HIS A 38 3.59 -5.48 9.38
N GLY A 39 2.80 -5.42 8.30
CA GLY A 39 2.79 -6.48 7.32
C GLY A 39 4.07 -6.57 6.50
N CYS A 40 4.74 -5.45 6.28
CA CYS A 40 5.91 -5.39 5.41
C CYS A 40 7.23 -5.30 6.17
N ILE A 41 7.21 -4.79 7.40
CA ILE A 41 8.45 -4.49 8.13
C ILE A 41 9.32 -5.73 8.33
N ARG A 42 8.71 -6.86 8.58
CA ARG A 42 9.45 -8.10 8.82
C ARG A 42 10.34 -8.45 7.63
N PHE A 43 9.78 -8.38 6.44
CA PHE A 43 10.53 -8.64 5.22
C PHE A 43 11.73 -7.70 5.09
N PHE A 44 11.50 -6.40 5.27
CA PHE A 44 12.55 -5.40 5.05
C PHE A 44 13.64 -5.46 6.11
N VAL A 45 13.29 -5.76 7.34
CA VAL A 45 14.27 -5.92 8.41
C VAL A 45 15.14 -7.15 8.15
N GLU A 46 14.54 -8.27 7.79
CA GLU A 46 15.27 -9.51 7.54
C GLU A 46 16.22 -9.40 6.34
N ASN A 47 15.87 -8.55 5.37
CA ASN A 47 16.68 -8.37 4.19
C ASN A 47 17.67 -7.21 4.29
N GLY A 48 17.77 -6.59 5.46
CA GLY A 48 18.70 -5.51 5.69
C GLY A 48 18.38 -4.21 4.98
N THR A 49 17.16 -4.08 4.47
CA THR A 49 16.75 -2.87 3.77
C THR A 49 15.91 -2.01 4.71
N GLY A 50 16.52 -1.01 5.31
CA GLY A 50 15.82 -0.16 6.26
C GLY A 50 14.94 0.91 5.63
N ASN A 51 15.04 1.11 4.33
CA ASN A 51 14.33 2.19 3.66
C ASN A 51 13.62 1.65 2.43
N PHE A 52 12.32 1.54 2.49
CA PHE A 52 11.50 1.03 1.41
C PHE A 52 10.43 2.02 0.95
N SER A 53 10.46 3.23 1.48
CA SER A 53 9.59 4.35 1.04
C SER A 53 8.13 3.97 0.86
N LEU A 54 7.58 3.24 1.82
CA LEU A 54 6.16 2.89 1.80
C LEU A 54 5.32 4.04 2.33
N TRP A 55 4.37 4.52 1.52
CA TRP A 55 3.47 5.59 1.91
C TRP A 55 2.06 5.30 1.44
N VAL A 56 1.10 5.48 2.33
CA VAL A 56 -0.32 5.47 1.94
C VAL A 56 -0.64 6.85 1.39
N MET A 57 -0.79 6.95 0.08
CA MET A 57 -1.01 8.22 -0.60
C MET A 57 -2.46 8.66 -0.56
N LYS A 58 -3.38 7.72 -0.69
CA LYS A 58 -4.82 7.97 -0.72
C LYS A 58 -5.53 6.87 0.03
N PHE A 59 -6.64 7.22 0.69
CA PHE A 59 -7.46 6.28 1.43
C PHE A 59 -8.93 6.62 1.16
N TYR A 60 -9.68 5.63 0.72
CA TYR A 60 -11.09 5.81 0.35
C TYR A 60 -11.94 4.85 1.15
N GLU A 61 -13.02 5.37 1.71
CA GLU A 61 -14.03 4.55 2.37
C GLU A 61 -15.13 4.28 1.36
N LEU A 62 -15.42 3.01 1.14
CA LEU A 62 -16.46 2.60 0.22
C LEU A 62 -17.68 2.14 1.01
N GLU A 63 -18.74 1.80 0.28
CA GLU A 63 -19.97 1.34 0.89
C GLU A 63 -19.73 -0.01 1.56
N LYS A 64 -20.07 -0.08 2.85
CA LYS A 64 -19.89 -1.32 3.61
C LYS A 64 -21.01 -2.31 3.29
N THR A 65 -20.68 -3.58 3.45
CA THR A 65 -21.67 -4.65 3.35
C THR A 65 -22.00 -5.17 4.75
N ASP A 66 -22.96 -6.09 4.83
CA ASP A 66 -23.31 -6.71 6.12
C ASP A 66 -22.17 -7.57 6.66
N GLU A 67 -21.28 -8.02 5.78
CA GLU A 67 -20.20 -8.93 6.16
C GLU A 67 -18.90 -8.21 6.50
N TYR A 68 -18.64 -7.05 5.89
CA TYR A 68 -17.37 -6.35 6.09
C TYR A 68 -17.48 -4.87 5.73
N ASN A 69 -16.51 -4.12 6.25
CA ASN A 69 -16.27 -2.74 5.83
C ASN A 69 -15.32 -2.76 4.66
N HIS A 70 -15.52 -1.88 3.69
CA HIS A 70 -14.79 -1.89 2.44
C HIS A 70 -14.04 -0.58 2.26
N TYR A 71 -12.76 -0.69 2.00
CA TYR A 71 -11.89 0.46 1.76
C TYR A 71 -11.02 0.20 0.56
N GLN A 72 -10.54 1.28 -0.05
CA GLN A 72 -9.52 1.18 -1.08
C GLN A 72 -8.46 2.23 -0.80
N ALA A 73 -7.25 2.00 -1.27
CA ALA A 73 -6.15 2.89 -0.99
C ALA A 73 -5.15 2.85 -2.12
N ILE A 74 -4.31 3.88 -2.19
CA ILE A 74 -3.18 3.91 -3.09
C ILE A 74 -1.93 3.93 -2.23
N LEU A 75 -1.09 2.93 -2.41
CA LEU A 75 0.16 2.76 -1.68
C LEU A 75 1.33 3.02 -2.63
N ARG A 76 2.27 3.83 -2.19
CA ARG A 76 3.52 4.07 -2.92
C ARG A 76 4.61 3.18 -2.38
N CYS A 77 5.38 2.56 -3.27
CA CYS A 77 6.58 1.84 -2.89
C CYS A 77 7.64 1.99 -3.97
N GLN A 78 8.86 1.58 -3.67
CA GLN A 78 9.91 1.58 -4.68
C GLN A 78 9.66 0.45 -5.67
N ARG A 79 9.93 0.72 -6.93
CA ARG A 79 9.70 -0.23 -8.01
C ARG A 79 10.33 -1.60 -7.76
N GLU A 80 11.54 -1.62 -7.23
CA GLU A 80 12.28 -2.84 -7.01
C GLU A 80 11.71 -3.74 -5.90
N TYR A 81 10.81 -3.20 -5.08
CA TYR A 81 10.20 -3.94 -3.97
C TYR A 81 8.73 -4.24 -4.19
N VAL A 82 8.19 -4.00 -5.39
CA VAL A 82 6.77 -4.20 -5.66
C VAL A 82 6.32 -5.63 -5.36
N ASP A 83 7.08 -6.61 -5.84
CA ASP A 83 6.68 -8.00 -5.66
C ASP A 83 6.69 -8.40 -4.18
N GLU A 84 7.71 -7.96 -3.45
CA GLU A 84 7.83 -8.25 -2.02
C GLU A 84 6.71 -7.57 -1.23
N VAL A 85 6.38 -6.33 -1.56
CA VAL A 85 5.30 -5.61 -0.92
C VAL A 85 3.97 -6.32 -1.18
N ARG A 86 3.70 -6.68 -2.41
CA ARG A 86 2.46 -7.38 -2.77
C ARG A 86 2.34 -8.70 -2.03
N ALA A 87 3.43 -9.47 -1.97
CA ALA A 87 3.43 -10.74 -1.26
C ALA A 87 3.18 -10.54 0.24
N SER A 88 3.84 -9.53 0.83
CA SER A 88 3.66 -9.23 2.26
C SER A 88 2.23 -8.82 2.57
N LEU A 89 1.63 -7.99 1.73
CA LEU A 89 0.25 -7.56 1.92
C LEU A 89 -0.73 -8.73 1.81
N ALA A 90 -0.47 -9.67 0.90
CA ALA A 90 -1.33 -10.83 0.71
C ALA A 90 -1.33 -11.76 1.92
N LEU A 91 -0.31 -11.69 2.76
CA LEU A 91 -0.22 -12.51 3.97
C LEU A 91 -0.95 -11.90 5.16
N ILE A 92 -1.42 -10.65 5.06
CA ILE A 92 -2.15 -10.00 6.14
C ILE A 92 -3.57 -10.58 6.18
N TYR A 93 -3.95 -11.14 7.33
CA TYR A 93 -5.28 -11.73 7.45
C TYR A 93 -5.99 -11.37 8.76
N LYS A 94 -5.31 -10.69 9.68
CA LYS A 94 -5.89 -10.26 10.95
C LYS A 94 -5.43 -8.85 11.31
N HIS A 95 -6.35 -8.10 11.89
CA HIS A 95 -6.07 -6.80 12.47
C HIS A 95 -6.91 -6.68 13.73
N ASN A 96 -6.25 -6.54 14.89
CA ASN A 96 -6.93 -6.48 16.19
C ASN A 96 -7.91 -7.65 16.36
N ARG A 97 -7.48 -8.85 15.98
CA ARG A 97 -8.26 -10.10 16.06
C ARG A 97 -9.45 -10.14 15.11
N LYS A 98 -9.59 -9.18 14.22
CA LYS A 98 -10.65 -9.15 13.21
C LYS A 98 -10.09 -9.57 11.85
N ASP A 99 -10.90 -10.25 11.08
CA ASP A 99 -10.47 -10.67 9.75
C ASP A 99 -10.28 -9.47 8.85
N ILE A 100 -9.22 -9.51 8.06
CA ILE A 100 -8.91 -8.49 7.08
C ILE A 100 -8.33 -9.15 5.83
N SER A 101 -8.65 -8.58 4.68
CA SER A 101 -8.09 -8.98 3.40
C SER A 101 -7.56 -7.74 2.70
N VAL A 102 -6.30 -7.80 2.27
CA VAL A 102 -5.67 -6.70 1.52
C VAL A 102 -5.21 -7.27 0.19
N SER A 103 -5.81 -6.81 -0.89
CA SER A 103 -5.51 -7.30 -2.24
C SER A 103 -5.02 -6.16 -3.12
N THR A 104 -4.05 -6.45 -3.98
CA THR A 104 -3.60 -5.47 -4.98
C THR A 104 -4.47 -5.63 -6.22
N ILE A 105 -5.19 -4.58 -6.58
CA ILE A 105 -6.09 -4.60 -7.73
C ILE A 105 -5.54 -3.84 -8.93
N GLY A 106 -4.42 -3.16 -8.78
CA GLY A 106 -3.80 -2.45 -9.88
C GLY A 106 -2.43 -1.94 -9.52
N LEU A 107 -1.63 -1.68 -10.54
CA LEU A 107 -0.26 -1.20 -10.40
C LEU A 107 -0.01 -0.18 -11.51
N SER A 108 0.57 0.96 -11.16
CA SER A 108 0.93 1.95 -12.16
C SER A 108 2.13 2.78 -11.72
N GLY A 109 2.65 3.58 -12.64
CA GLY A 109 3.77 4.46 -12.37
C GLY A 109 3.37 5.83 -11.83
N THR A 110 2.08 6.14 -11.80
CA THR A 110 1.58 7.43 -11.32
C THR A 110 0.33 7.24 -10.48
N ILE A 111 0.09 8.21 -9.58
CA ILE A 111 -1.15 8.20 -8.78
C ILE A 111 -2.36 8.35 -9.68
N LYS A 112 -2.27 9.23 -10.67
CA LYS A 112 -3.39 9.49 -11.58
C LYS A 112 -3.83 8.22 -12.32
N ALA A 113 -2.89 7.46 -12.84
CA ALA A 113 -3.20 6.20 -13.51
C ALA A 113 -3.74 5.16 -12.53
N CYS A 114 -3.19 5.15 -11.31
CA CYS A 114 -3.62 4.22 -10.29
C CYS A 114 -5.06 4.46 -9.83
N GLN A 115 -5.49 5.72 -9.84
CA GLN A 115 -6.86 6.09 -9.45
C GLN A 115 -7.92 5.45 -10.35
N LYS A 116 -7.56 5.02 -11.54
CA LYS A 116 -8.50 4.34 -12.44
C LYS A 116 -8.97 3.00 -11.89
N PHE A 117 -8.22 2.41 -10.98
CA PHE A 117 -8.59 1.14 -10.36
C PHE A 117 -9.49 1.33 -9.14
N ILE A 118 -9.64 2.56 -8.67
CA ILE A 118 -10.39 2.86 -7.44
C ILE A 118 -11.87 3.03 -7.78
N GLU A 119 -12.72 2.36 -7.05
CA GLU A 119 -14.16 2.52 -7.16
C GLU A 119 -14.59 3.83 -6.50
N LYS A 120 -15.67 4.42 -7.03
CA LYS A 120 -16.20 5.65 -6.45
C LYS A 120 -17.62 5.45 -5.99
#